data_dc239b7949e5ee508b429717c84b852b
#
_entry.id   dc239b7949e5ee508b429717c84b852b
#
_cell.length_a   1.000
_cell.length_b   1.000
_cell.length_c   1.000
_cell.angle_alpha   90.00
_cell.angle_beta   90.00
_cell.angle_gamma   90.00
#
_symmetry.space_group_name_H-M   'P 1'
#
loop_
_entity.id
_entity.type
_entity.pdbx_description
1 polymer ?
#
loop_
_entity_poly.entity_id
_entity_poly.type
_entity_poly.pdbx_seq_one_letter_code
_entity_poly.pdbx_strand_id
1 'polypeptide(L)'
;MEGVLVSVEADVADGLPGFSISGQLASEVRESQERVRTALKNSGFRLPAKKITVNLSPAGIRKGGTAYDLPIAVAILGAFQIVGTDVLKDSMVIGELGLDGRVKPVSGVLSLAAMARENGIRRCFLPLENVEEGLVMEGVDMVGVESLSHMAGILKGAVSMEPCRAPLHRPEDCRQKEGGLDYREVNGQAILRRAAEVAAAGMHGLLLTGSAGTGKTMIARRIPTILPALTREEDIEISRIYSICGLLPAGRPLLSERPFRSPHHTITARALAGGGVPPRPGELSLASGGVLFLDELPHFGRSAVEILRQPLEERKITVTRVSGNYEFPADFMMVAAMNLCPCGFYPDRNRCNCSENQIKRYLGHISRPILERFDICAQASPVTFGELNPAQGENEDSASIRQRVEYARKRQERRFSGTKIRFNSRMGMKEVERYCGLGPEEKAFAQRIYESGGFSARRYHKALKVARTIADLEDSRDIKKEHLAEALGYGGLEEKIWG
;
A
#
# COMPACT_ATOMS: atom_id res chain seq x y z
N MET A 1 5.43 -5.57 -8.76
CA MET A 1 4.34 -6.49 -9.17
C MET A 1 4.32 -6.48 -10.68
N GLU A 2 4.95 -7.47 -11.26
CA GLU A 2 5.04 -7.60 -12.72
C GLU A 2 4.04 -8.64 -13.19
N GLY A 3 3.25 -8.31 -14.22
CA GLY A 3 2.39 -9.26 -14.89
C GLY A 3 3.16 -10.04 -15.95
N VAL A 4 2.69 -11.24 -16.30
CA VAL A 4 3.25 -12.03 -17.40
C VAL A 4 2.14 -12.31 -18.39
N LEU A 5 2.41 -12.02 -19.66
CA LEU A 5 1.49 -12.35 -20.75
C LEU A 5 1.39 -13.87 -20.90
N VAL A 6 0.17 -14.35 -21.04
CA VAL A 6 -0.15 -15.75 -21.28
C VAL A 6 -0.81 -15.86 -22.65
N SER A 7 -0.19 -16.60 -23.56
CA SER A 7 -0.81 -16.96 -24.84
C SER A 7 -1.79 -18.10 -24.64
N VAL A 8 -2.99 -17.94 -25.20
CA VAL A 8 -4.05 -18.94 -25.17
C VAL A 8 -4.24 -19.48 -26.56
N GLU A 9 -3.86 -20.72 -26.78
CA GLU A 9 -3.92 -21.43 -28.06
C GLU A 9 -4.97 -22.54 -27.97
N ALA A 10 -5.81 -22.68 -28.98
CA ALA A 10 -6.78 -23.76 -29.04
C ALA A 10 -6.65 -24.51 -30.37
N ASP A 11 -6.70 -25.83 -30.29
CA ASP A 11 -6.73 -26.74 -31.44
C ASP A 11 -7.95 -27.66 -31.37
N VAL A 12 -8.49 -27.97 -32.53
CA VAL A 12 -9.67 -28.82 -32.70
C VAL A 12 -9.37 -29.92 -33.70
N ALA A 13 -9.26 -31.15 -33.20
CA ALA A 13 -8.94 -32.32 -34.01
C ALA A 13 -10.10 -33.32 -34.04
N ASP A 14 -10.14 -34.15 -35.12
CA ASP A 14 -11.02 -35.29 -35.17
C ASP A 14 -10.58 -36.38 -34.16
N GLY A 15 -11.53 -37.04 -33.53
CA GLY A 15 -11.27 -38.08 -32.53
C GLY A 15 -12.38 -38.19 -31.50
N LEU A 16 -12.10 -38.94 -30.42
CA LEU A 16 -13.04 -39.04 -29.29
C LEU A 16 -13.29 -37.65 -28.69
N PRO A 17 -14.57 -37.27 -28.58
CA PRO A 17 -14.92 -35.97 -28.01
C PRO A 17 -14.31 -35.79 -26.62
N GLY A 18 -13.58 -34.70 -26.43
CA GLY A 18 -12.92 -34.36 -25.17
C GLY A 18 -12.53 -32.91 -25.13
N PHE A 19 -12.38 -32.37 -23.93
CA PHE A 19 -11.83 -31.04 -23.71
C PHE A 19 -10.71 -31.12 -22.67
N SER A 20 -9.53 -30.66 -23.03
CA SER A 20 -8.36 -30.65 -22.17
C SER A 20 -7.65 -29.30 -22.18
N ILE A 21 -7.13 -28.88 -21.02
CA ILE A 21 -6.33 -27.67 -20.89
C ILE A 21 -4.94 -28.09 -20.41
N SER A 22 -3.88 -27.64 -21.11
CA SER A 22 -2.48 -27.91 -20.80
C SER A 22 -1.78 -26.68 -20.23
N GLY A 23 -0.71 -26.89 -19.46
CA GLY A 23 0.08 -25.86 -18.79
C GLY A 23 0.20 -26.16 -17.27
N GLN A 24 0.97 -25.37 -16.55
CA GLN A 24 0.97 -25.44 -15.08
C GLN A 24 -0.26 -24.69 -14.52
N LEU A 25 -1.34 -25.43 -14.28
CA LEU A 25 -2.65 -24.88 -13.90
C LEU A 25 -2.88 -25.00 -12.39
N ALA A 26 -3.35 -23.92 -11.78
CA ALA A 26 -3.98 -23.98 -10.46
C ALA A 26 -5.38 -24.61 -10.56
N SER A 27 -5.98 -24.97 -9.40
CA SER A 27 -7.32 -25.59 -9.34
C SER A 27 -8.38 -24.78 -10.06
N GLU A 28 -8.38 -23.47 -9.85
CA GLU A 28 -9.36 -22.55 -10.42
C GLU A 28 -9.33 -22.55 -11.96
N VAL A 29 -8.12 -22.65 -12.54
CA VAL A 29 -7.96 -22.73 -14.00
C VAL A 29 -8.33 -24.12 -14.56
N ARG A 30 -8.15 -25.19 -13.78
CA ARG A 30 -8.64 -26.52 -14.19
C ARG A 30 -10.16 -26.58 -14.22
N GLU A 31 -10.82 -25.93 -13.26
CA GLU A 31 -12.27 -25.81 -13.23
C GLU A 31 -12.85 -24.95 -14.38
N SER A 32 -12.05 -24.10 -15.02
CA SER A 32 -12.43 -23.34 -16.21
C SER A 32 -12.96 -24.26 -17.33
N GLN A 33 -12.48 -25.49 -17.42
CA GLN A 33 -12.92 -26.45 -18.42
C GLN A 33 -14.44 -26.64 -18.39
N GLU A 34 -15.02 -26.86 -17.21
CA GLU A 34 -16.46 -27.09 -17.06
C GLU A 34 -17.26 -25.76 -17.19
N ARG A 35 -16.71 -24.65 -16.65
CA ARG A 35 -17.36 -23.34 -16.77
C ARG A 35 -17.45 -22.90 -18.24
N VAL A 36 -16.34 -22.95 -18.96
CA VAL A 36 -16.27 -22.57 -20.39
C VAL A 36 -17.17 -23.45 -21.23
N ARG A 37 -17.14 -24.78 -21.04
CA ARG A 37 -18.00 -25.72 -21.77
C ARG A 37 -19.47 -25.38 -21.59
N THR A 38 -19.89 -25.15 -20.36
CA THR A 38 -21.27 -24.83 -20.02
C THR A 38 -21.68 -23.46 -20.55
N ALA A 39 -20.83 -22.44 -20.40
CA ALA A 39 -21.05 -21.10 -20.90
C ALA A 39 -21.20 -21.08 -22.43
N LEU A 40 -20.34 -21.77 -23.18
CA LEU A 40 -20.46 -21.91 -24.62
C LEU A 40 -21.81 -22.51 -25.03
N LYS A 41 -22.21 -23.62 -24.39
CA LYS A 41 -23.50 -24.27 -24.66
C LYS A 41 -24.68 -23.33 -24.38
N ASN A 42 -24.68 -22.67 -23.21
CA ASN A 42 -25.78 -21.82 -22.76
C ASN A 42 -25.83 -20.49 -23.54
N SER A 43 -24.73 -20.05 -24.12
CA SER A 43 -24.66 -18.92 -25.06
C SER A 43 -25.10 -19.27 -26.48
N GLY A 44 -25.60 -20.49 -26.72
CA GLY A 44 -26.13 -20.93 -28.02
C GLY A 44 -25.09 -21.44 -29.03
N PHE A 45 -23.82 -21.58 -28.63
CA PHE A 45 -22.79 -22.13 -29.49
C PHE A 45 -22.86 -23.66 -29.50
N ARG A 46 -23.34 -24.23 -30.62
CA ARG A 46 -23.34 -25.67 -30.84
C ARG A 46 -22.01 -26.11 -31.43
N LEU A 47 -21.10 -26.59 -30.58
CA LEU A 47 -19.82 -27.09 -31.02
C LEU A 47 -19.96 -28.56 -31.51
N PRO A 48 -19.37 -28.93 -32.68
CA PRO A 48 -19.28 -30.32 -33.08
C PRO A 48 -18.55 -31.18 -32.05
N ALA A 49 -18.87 -32.46 -32.02
CA ALA A 49 -18.26 -33.42 -31.10
C ALA A 49 -16.84 -33.77 -31.58
N LYS A 50 -15.86 -32.94 -31.20
CA LYS A 50 -14.44 -33.06 -31.55
C LYS A 50 -13.56 -33.05 -30.33
N LYS A 51 -12.29 -33.41 -30.48
CA LYS A 51 -11.28 -33.25 -29.43
C LYS A 51 -10.79 -31.80 -29.40
N ILE A 52 -11.01 -31.12 -28.28
CA ILE A 52 -10.57 -29.75 -28.06
C ILE A 52 -9.35 -29.78 -27.12
N THR A 53 -8.26 -29.17 -27.54
CA THR A 53 -7.05 -29.01 -26.70
C THR A 53 -6.73 -27.53 -26.61
N VAL A 54 -6.63 -27.01 -25.37
CA VAL A 54 -6.22 -25.63 -25.11
C VAL A 54 -4.86 -25.65 -24.43
N ASN A 55 -3.95 -24.80 -24.88
CA ASN A 55 -2.63 -24.62 -24.29
C ASN A 55 -2.46 -23.20 -23.73
N LEU A 56 -2.03 -23.10 -22.46
CA LEU A 56 -1.70 -21.84 -21.81
C LEU A 56 -0.18 -21.68 -21.69
N SER A 57 0.43 -20.93 -22.62
CA SER A 57 1.87 -20.70 -22.71
C SER A 57 2.30 -19.41 -21.99
N PRO A 58 3.51 -19.34 -21.34
CA PRO A 58 4.55 -20.36 -21.24
C PRO A 58 4.27 -21.43 -20.16
N ALA A 59 4.67 -22.66 -20.41
CA ALA A 59 4.43 -23.79 -19.50
C ALA A 59 5.16 -23.66 -18.14
N GLY A 60 6.26 -22.90 -18.07
CA GLY A 60 7.07 -22.73 -16.86
C GLY A 60 6.43 -21.88 -15.74
N ILE A 61 5.31 -21.20 -16.04
CA ILE A 61 4.66 -20.30 -15.09
C ILE A 61 3.31 -20.88 -14.67
N ARG A 62 3.07 -20.93 -13.35
CA ARG A 62 1.78 -21.39 -12.81
C ARG A 62 0.70 -20.34 -13.07
N LYS A 63 -0.38 -20.73 -13.78
CA LYS A 63 -1.56 -19.90 -14.04
C LYS A 63 -2.55 -20.07 -12.89
N GLY A 64 -3.01 -18.97 -12.33
CA GLY A 64 -4.01 -18.92 -11.26
C GLY A 64 -5.08 -17.88 -11.54
N GLY A 65 -6.21 -17.99 -10.82
CA GLY A 65 -7.36 -17.10 -10.99
C GLY A 65 -8.30 -17.52 -12.10
N THR A 66 -9.41 -16.77 -12.23
CA THR A 66 -10.53 -17.10 -13.14
C THR A 66 -10.56 -16.26 -14.41
N ALA A 67 -9.62 -15.31 -14.57
CA ALA A 67 -9.57 -14.38 -15.71
C ALA A 67 -9.35 -15.07 -17.09
N TYR A 68 -9.02 -16.37 -17.08
CA TYR A 68 -8.74 -17.14 -18.30
C TYR A 68 -9.98 -17.71 -18.98
N ASP A 69 -11.16 -17.68 -18.35
CA ASP A 69 -12.36 -18.32 -18.89
C ASP A 69 -12.77 -17.71 -20.24
N LEU A 70 -12.86 -16.38 -20.31
CA LEU A 70 -13.23 -15.68 -21.55
C LEU A 70 -12.21 -15.89 -22.66
N PRO A 71 -10.88 -15.70 -22.46
CA PRO A 71 -9.91 -15.96 -23.53
C PRO A 71 -9.88 -17.43 -23.99
N ILE A 72 -10.09 -18.42 -23.11
CA ILE A 72 -10.21 -19.82 -23.48
C ILE A 72 -11.43 -20.03 -24.37
N ALA A 73 -12.60 -19.48 -24.01
CA ALA A 73 -13.81 -19.58 -24.81
C ALA A 73 -13.64 -18.95 -26.19
N VAL A 74 -13.02 -17.77 -26.26
CA VAL A 74 -12.73 -17.05 -27.51
C VAL A 74 -11.77 -17.84 -28.41
N ALA A 75 -10.70 -18.42 -27.84
CA ALA A 75 -9.76 -19.25 -28.56
C ALA A 75 -10.45 -20.49 -29.16
N ILE A 76 -11.36 -21.15 -28.41
CA ILE A 76 -12.15 -22.29 -28.90
C ILE A 76 -13.07 -21.86 -30.03
N LEU A 77 -13.79 -20.75 -29.93
CA LEU A 77 -14.64 -20.22 -31.01
C LEU A 77 -13.85 -19.88 -32.27
N GLY A 78 -12.63 -19.35 -32.12
CA GLY A 78 -11.69 -19.12 -33.22
C GLY A 78 -11.23 -20.40 -33.87
N ALA A 79 -10.86 -21.45 -33.11
CA ALA A 79 -10.43 -22.75 -33.61
C ALA A 79 -11.54 -23.48 -34.40
N PHE A 80 -12.81 -23.28 -34.00
CA PHE A 80 -13.97 -23.74 -34.77
C PHE A 80 -14.36 -22.80 -35.93
N GLN A 81 -13.61 -21.73 -36.18
CA GLN A 81 -13.90 -20.71 -37.21
C GLN A 81 -15.29 -20.06 -37.08
N ILE A 82 -15.84 -20.04 -35.86
CA ILE A 82 -17.13 -19.40 -35.57
C ILE A 82 -16.97 -17.88 -35.50
N VAL A 83 -15.79 -17.40 -35.09
CA VAL A 83 -15.41 -15.98 -35.02
C VAL A 83 -14.09 -15.73 -35.71
N GLY A 84 -13.90 -14.50 -36.24
CA GLY A 84 -12.60 -14.05 -36.77
C GLY A 84 -11.63 -13.72 -35.63
N THR A 85 -10.34 -14.01 -35.80
CA THR A 85 -9.30 -13.78 -34.81
C THR A 85 -8.36 -12.60 -35.14
N ASP A 86 -8.52 -11.96 -36.30
CA ASP A 86 -7.64 -10.86 -36.73
C ASP A 86 -7.63 -9.67 -35.76
N VAL A 87 -8.77 -9.36 -35.18
CA VAL A 87 -8.95 -8.27 -34.19
C VAL A 87 -8.17 -8.54 -32.89
N LEU A 88 -7.84 -9.81 -32.65
CA LEU A 88 -7.17 -10.23 -31.39
C LEU A 88 -5.64 -10.11 -31.43
N LYS A 89 -5.02 -9.88 -32.61
CA LYS A 89 -3.57 -9.91 -32.80
C LYS A 89 -2.80 -8.99 -31.86
N ASP A 90 -3.31 -7.76 -31.58
CA ASP A 90 -2.70 -6.81 -30.68
C ASP A 90 -3.63 -6.53 -29.47
N SER A 91 -4.31 -7.57 -29.02
CA SER A 91 -5.33 -7.43 -27.97
C SER A 91 -5.09 -8.38 -26.81
N MET A 92 -5.45 -7.94 -25.62
CA MET A 92 -5.56 -8.76 -24.41
C MET A 92 -7.03 -9.03 -24.13
N VAL A 93 -7.35 -10.26 -23.74
CA VAL A 93 -8.71 -10.68 -23.37
C VAL A 93 -8.66 -11.21 -21.94
N ILE A 94 -9.52 -10.70 -21.06
CA ILE A 94 -9.63 -11.13 -19.67
C ILE A 94 -11.10 -11.18 -19.24
N GLY A 95 -11.47 -12.16 -18.42
CA GLY A 95 -12.82 -12.26 -17.86
C GLY A 95 -13.11 -13.65 -17.32
N GLU A 96 -13.87 -13.70 -16.23
CA GLU A 96 -14.46 -14.93 -15.72
C GLU A 96 -15.81 -15.16 -16.41
N LEU A 97 -16.17 -16.41 -16.71
CA LEU A 97 -17.47 -16.75 -17.28
C LEU A 97 -18.41 -17.34 -16.24
N GLY A 98 -19.61 -16.78 -16.14
CA GLY A 98 -20.75 -17.45 -15.53
C GLY A 98 -21.23 -18.61 -16.39
N LEU A 99 -21.91 -19.59 -15.80
CA LEU A 99 -22.51 -20.72 -16.53
C LEU A 99 -23.58 -20.28 -17.55
N ASP A 100 -24.16 -19.11 -17.34
CA ASP A 100 -25.11 -18.44 -18.25
C ASP A 100 -24.43 -17.69 -19.42
N GLY A 101 -23.10 -17.67 -19.46
CA GLY A 101 -22.31 -16.97 -20.49
C GLY A 101 -22.10 -15.49 -20.19
N ARG A 102 -22.52 -14.93 -19.05
CA ARG A 102 -22.17 -13.58 -18.63
C ARG A 102 -20.71 -13.49 -18.27
N VAL A 103 -20.07 -12.36 -18.59
CA VAL A 103 -18.72 -12.06 -18.21
C VAL A 103 -18.73 -11.38 -16.84
N LYS A 104 -18.07 -12.00 -15.87
CA LYS A 104 -18.00 -11.52 -14.48
C LYS A 104 -16.71 -10.73 -14.24
N PRO A 105 -16.72 -9.77 -13.30
CA PRO A 105 -15.57 -8.97 -12.96
C PRO A 105 -14.41 -9.84 -12.43
N VAL A 106 -13.19 -9.37 -12.68
CA VAL A 106 -11.95 -9.99 -12.22
C VAL A 106 -11.11 -9.00 -11.42
N SER A 107 -10.27 -9.52 -10.52
CA SER A 107 -9.36 -8.70 -9.72
C SER A 107 -8.06 -8.38 -10.48
N GLY A 108 -7.45 -7.22 -10.20
CA GLY A 108 -6.13 -6.89 -10.71
C GLY A 108 -6.11 -6.23 -12.08
N VAL A 109 -7.26 -5.74 -12.57
CA VAL A 109 -7.38 -5.15 -13.90
C VAL A 109 -6.46 -3.95 -14.10
N LEU A 110 -6.29 -3.10 -13.08
CA LEU A 110 -5.37 -1.96 -13.15
C LEU A 110 -3.91 -2.41 -13.42
N SER A 111 -3.48 -3.52 -12.80
CA SER A 111 -2.14 -4.09 -13.05
C SER A 111 -2.04 -4.76 -14.42
N LEU A 112 -3.12 -5.41 -14.87
CA LEU A 112 -3.18 -6.03 -16.20
C LEU A 112 -3.17 -4.97 -17.31
N ALA A 113 -3.91 -3.87 -17.14
CA ALA A 113 -3.91 -2.74 -18.07
C ALA A 113 -2.54 -2.05 -18.16
N ALA A 114 -1.86 -1.88 -17.00
CA ALA A 114 -0.49 -1.35 -16.99
C ALA A 114 0.48 -2.25 -17.76
N MET A 115 0.40 -3.57 -17.54
CA MET A 115 1.19 -4.56 -18.28
C MET A 115 0.88 -4.55 -19.77
N ALA A 116 -0.39 -4.43 -20.15
CA ALA A 116 -0.79 -4.35 -21.56
C ALA A 116 -0.11 -3.16 -22.25
N ARG A 117 -0.11 -1.99 -21.60
CA ARG A 117 0.58 -0.78 -22.11
C ARG A 117 2.09 -1.00 -22.24
N GLU A 118 2.74 -1.57 -21.23
CA GLU A 118 4.19 -1.84 -21.22
C GLU A 118 4.60 -2.82 -22.34
N ASN A 119 3.72 -3.74 -22.73
CA ASN A 119 3.96 -4.70 -23.81
C ASN A 119 3.42 -4.25 -25.19
N GLY A 120 2.99 -3.01 -25.34
CA GLY A 120 2.53 -2.46 -26.62
C GLY A 120 1.19 -3.02 -27.11
N ILE A 121 0.39 -3.60 -26.23
CA ILE A 121 -0.96 -4.07 -26.52
C ILE A 121 -1.85 -2.85 -26.71
N ARG A 122 -2.54 -2.80 -27.86
CA ARG A 122 -3.39 -1.66 -28.21
C ARG A 122 -4.77 -1.70 -27.57
N ARG A 123 -5.29 -2.91 -27.30
CA ARG A 123 -6.67 -3.10 -26.88
C ARG A 123 -6.81 -4.16 -25.80
N CYS A 124 -7.72 -3.90 -24.85
CA CYS A 124 -8.10 -4.87 -23.83
C CYS A 124 -9.61 -5.10 -23.86
N PHE A 125 -10.01 -6.37 -24.07
CA PHE A 125 -11.38 -6.82 -23.86
C PHE A 125 -11.50 -7.30 -22.41
N LEU A 126 -12.40 -6.68 -21.66
CA LEU A 126 -12.54 -6.92 -20.22
C LEU A 126 -14.01 -6.84 -19.78
N PRO A 127 -14.35 -7.39 -18.60
CA PRO A 127 -15.71 -7.27 -18.07
C PRO A 127 -16.17 -5.82 -18.01
N LEU A 128 -17.41 -5.55 -18.37
CA LEU A 128 -17.96 -4.19 -18.38
C LEU A 128 -17.79 -3.49 -17.03
N GLU A 129 -17.97 -4.22 -15.92
CA GLU A 129 -17.81 -3.72 -14.55
C GLU A 129 -16.36 -3.30 -14.20
N ASN A 130 -15.37 -3.79 -14.93
CA ASN A 130 -13.94 -3.45 -14.74
C ASN A 130 -13.46 -2.33 -15.67
N VAL A 131 -14.30 -1.82 -16.57
CA VAL A 131 -13.88 -0.82 -17.57
C VAL A 131 -13.34 0.44 -16.92
N GLU A 132 -14.01 0.98 -15.90
CA GLU A 132 -13.56 2.18 -15.19
C GLU A 132 -12.16 2.01 -14.61
N GLU A 133 -11.87 0.83 -14.05
CA GLU A 133 -10.53 0.49 -13.53
C GLU A 133 -9.49 0.45 -14.65
N GLY A 134 -9.82 -0.14 -15.80
CA GLY A 134 -8.94 -0.21 -16.97
C GLY A 134 -8.62 1.17 -17.55
N LEU A 135 -9.62 2.05 -17.64
CA LEU A 135 -9.52 3.40 -18.21
C LEU A 135 -8.57 4.34 -17.46
N VAL A 136 -8.17 4.02 -16.23
CA VAL A 136 -7.11 4.75 -15.50
C VAL A 136 -5.79 4.73 -16.28
N MET A 137 -5.53 3.65 -17.03
CA MET A 137 -4.30 3.47 -17.80
C MET A 137 -4.47 4.03 -19.22
N GLU A 138 -3.93 5.21 -19.45
CA GLU A 138 -3.92 5.85 -20.78
C GLU A 138 -3.08 5.06 -21.80
N GLY A 139 -3.49 5.10 -23.06
CA GLY A 139 -2.74 4.50 -24.17
C GLY A 139 -3.14 3.07 -24.53
N VAL A 140 -4.19 2.51 -23.89
CA VAL A 140 -4.78 1.22 -24.24
C VAL A 140 -6.29 1.38 -24.39
N ASP A 141 -6.85 0.93 -25.50
CA ASP A 141 -8.30 0.95 -25.75
C ASP A 141 -8.99 -0.11 -24.88
N MET A 142 -9.91 0.30 -24.01
CA MET A 142 -10.70 -0.60 -23.17
C MET A 142 -12.04 -0.89 -23.84
N VAL A 143 -12.35 -2.15 -24.10
CA VAL A 143 -13.62 -2.61 -24.66
C VAL A 143 -14.35 -3.46 -23.64
N GLY A 144 -15.46 -2.95 -23.12
CA GLY A 144 -16.30 -3.64 -22.13
C GLY A 144 -17.10 -4.79 -22.77
N VAL A 145 -17.06 -5.95 -22.13
CA VAL A 145 -17.76 -7.15 -22.59
C VAL A 145 -18.74 -7.62 -21.51
N GLU A 146 -20.02 -7.75 -21.87
CA GLU A 146 -21.07 -8.17 -20.95
C GLU A 146 -21.28 -9.68 -20.92
N SER A 147 -21.08 -10.33 -22.10
CA SER A 147 -21.33 -11.76 -22.26
C SER A 147 -20.46 -12.36 -23.38
N LEU A 148 -20.36 -13.68 -23.39
CA LEU A 148 -19.69 -14.41 -24.44
C LEU A 148 -20.34 -14.17 -25.82
N SER A 149 -21.67 -14.05 -25.88
CA SER A 149 -22.41 -13.71 -27.10
C SER A 149 -22.09 -12.29 -27.58
N HIS A 150 -21.96 -11.33 -26.65
CA HIS A 150 -21.54 -9.96 -26.96
C HIS A 150 -20.11 -9.96 -27.57
N MET A 151 -19.15 -10.65 -26.92
CA MET A 151 -17.79 -10.79 -27.44
C MET A 151 -17.76 -11.42 -28.85
N ALA A 152 -18.52 -12.49 -29.03
CA ALA A 152 -18.62 -13.13 -30.37
C ALA A 152 -19.26 -12.20 -31.40
N GLY A 153 -20.24 -11.38 -31.04
CA GLY A 153 -20.84 -10.35 -31.87
C GLY A 153 -19.82 -9.31 -32.36
N ILE A 154 -18.98 -8.83 -31.46
CA ILE A 154 -17.87 -7.91 -31.77
C ILE A 154 -16.89 -8.57 -32.75
N LEU A 155 -16.45 -9.81 -32.48
CA LEU A 155 -15.50 -10.51 -33.32
C LEU A 155 -16.04 -10.88 -34.72
N LYS A 156 -17.37 -11.00 -34.87
CA LYS A 156 -18.05 -11.17 -36.15
C LYS A 156 -18.32 -9.86 -36.90
N GLY A 157 -18.03 -8.72 -36.28
CA GLY A 157 -18.39 -7.40 -36.81
C GLY A 157 -19.90 -7.09 -36.78
N ALA A 158 -20.69 -7.87 -36.06
CA ALA A 158 -22.13 -7.67 -35.91
C ALA A 158 -22.47 -6.63 -34.79
N VAL A 159 -21.52 -6.40 -33.91
CA VAL A 159 -21.62 -5.39 -32.81
C VAL A 159 -20.44 -4.43 -32.97
N SER A 160 -20.71 -3.14 -32.76
CA SER A 160 -19.65 -2.11 -32.80
C SER A 160 -18.61 -2.34 -31.72
N MET A 161 -17.34 -2.21 -32.09
CA MET A 161 -16.21 -2.31 -31.21
C MET A 161 -15.74 -0.89 -30.84
N GLU A 162 -16.56 -0.16 -30.10
CA GLU A 162 -16.19 1.17 -29.63
C GLU A 162 -15.43 1.09 -28.31
N PRO A 163 -14.22 1.66 -28.24
CA PRO A 163 -13.52 1.81 -26.97
C PRO A 163 -14.36 2.63 -25.99
N CYS A 164 -14.47 2.13 -24.79
CA CYS A 164 -15.10 2.89 -23.71
C CYS A 164 -14.28 4.15 -23.44
N ARG A 165 -14.96 5.26 -23.19
CA ARG A 165 -14.32 6.53 -22.82
C ARG A 165 -14.47 6.75 -21.32
N ALA A 166 -13.39 7.22 -20.69
CA ALA A 166 -13.46 7.60 -19.29
C ALA A 166 -14.55 8.65 -19.10
N PRO A 167 -15.47 8.48 -18.15
CA PRO A 167 -16.25 9.60 -17.67
C PRO A 167 -15.25 10.65 -17.20
N LEU A 168 -15.51 11.93 -17.54
CA LEU A 168 -14.72 13.07 -17.07
C LEU A 168 -14.87 13.24 -15.55
N HIS A 169 -14.39 12.25 -14.79
CA HIS A 169 -14.30 12.35 -13.34
C HIS A 169 -13.13 13.31 -13.02
N ARG A 170 -13.49 14.52 -12.64
CA ARG A 170 -12.52 15.47 -12.06
C ARG A 170 -12.08 14.92 -10.70
N PRO A 171 -10.77 14.97 -10.39
CA PRO A 171 -10.25 14.60 -9.06
C PRO A 171 -10.85 15.41 -7.90
N GLU A 172 -11.56 16.48 -8.19
CA GLU A 172 -12.13 17.43 -7.23
C GLU A 172 -13.36 16.90 -6.48
N ASP A 173 -14.09 15.93 -7.03
CA ASP A 173 -15.31 15.39 -6.41
C ASP A 173 -15.05 14.41 -5.24
N CYS A 174 -13.80 14.06 -4.98
CA CYS A 174 -13.42 13.18 -3.87
C CYS A 174 -12.96 13.92 -2.61
N ARG A 175 -12.90 15.26 -2.63
CA ARG A 175 -12.49 16.06 -1.49
C ARG A 175 -13.69 16.36 -0.58
N GLN A 176 -13.59 15.82 0.64
CA GLN A 176 -14.43 16.06 1.82
C GLN A 176 -15.71 15.19 1.92
N LYS A 177 -15.58 14.09 2.65
CA LYS A 177 -16.67 13.65 3.50
C LYS A 177 -16.78 14.67 4.65
N GLU A 178 -17.81 15.50 4.66
CA GLU A 178 -18.23 16.22 5.87
C GLU A 178 -18.42 15.17 6.99
N GLY A 179 -17.71 15.32 8.11
CA GLY A 179 -17.75 14.38 9.24
C GLY A 179 -16.54 13.45 9.39
N GLY A 180 -15.43 13.69 8.67
CA GLY A 180 -14.16 12.98 8.87
C GLY A 180 -13.44 13.34 10.18
N LEU A 181 -12.46 12.50 10.57
CA LEU A 181 -11.59 12.78 11.73
C LEU A 181 -10.80 14.08 11.50
N ASP A 182 -10.71 14.93 12.53
CA ASP A 182 -9.98 16.20 12.48
C ASP A 182 -9.09 16.39 13.71
N TYR A 183 -7.90 16.99 13.53
CA TYR A 183 -7.00 17.34 14.63
C TYR A 183 -7.59 18.38 15.61
N ARG A 184 -8.60 19.14 15.20
CA ARG A 184 -9.37 20.04 16.06
C ARG A 184 -9.99 19.32 17.27
N GLU A 185 -10.30 18.03 17.12
CA GLU A 185 -10.86 17.20 18.19
C GLU A 185 -9.81 16.72 19.20
N VAL A 186 -8.52 16.96 18.95
CA VAL A 186 -7.43 16.54 19.83
C VAL A 186 -7.16 17.66 20.84
N ASN A 187 -7.59 17.48 22.07
CA ASN A 187 -7.39 18.43 23.15
C ASN A 187 -6.04 18.21 23.83
N GLY A 188 -5.30 19.29 24.07
CA GLY A 188 -3.96 19.24 24.66
C GLY A 188 -2.95 18.51 23.77
N GLN A 189 -2.05 17.73 24.39
CA GLN A 189 -1.06 16.87 23.72
C GLN A 189 -0.17 17.60 22.69
N ALA A 190 0.24 18.83 22.96
CA ALA A 190 1.02 19.67 22.03
C ALA A 190 2.27 18.94 21.48
N ILE A 191 2.99 18.20 22.35
CA ILE A 191 4.17 17.43 21.95
C ILE A 191 3.82 16.33 20.96
N LEU A 192 2.73 15.57 21.18
CA LEU A 192 2.33 14.50 20.26
C LEU A 192 1.80 15.06 18.94
N ARG A 193 1.07 16.18 18.96
CA ARG A 193 0.59 16.88 17.76
C ARG A 193 1.77 17.34 16.91
N ARG A 194 2.76 18.02 17.52
CA ARG A 194 3.98 18.46 16.82
C ARG A 194 4.80 17.28 16.29
N ALA A 195 4.98 16.22 17.08
CA ALA A 195 5.65 15.01 16.64
C ALA A 195 4.95 14.34 15.44
N ALA A 196 3.62 14.31 15.42
CA ALA A 196 2.83 13.78 14.31
C ALA A 196 2.96 14.65 13.05
N GLU A 197 2.96 15.99 13.18
CA GLU A 197 3.19 16.92 12.09
C GLU A 197 4.57 16.72 11.45
N VAL A 198 5.64 16.68 12.26
CA VAL A 198 7.01 16.45 11.78
C VAL A 198 7.13 15.06 11.13
N ALA A 199 6.53 14.04 11.74
CA ALA A 199 6.53 12.69 11.21
C ALA A 199 5.80 12.61 9.86
N ALA A 200 4.64 13.25 9.72
CA ALA A 200 3.87 13.32 8.48
C ALA A 200 4.64 14.06 7.37
N ALA A 201 5.28 15.18 7.70
CA ALA A 201 6.03 15.99 6.74
C ALA A 201 7.21 15.24 6.10
N GLY A 202 7.91 14.41 6.90
CA GLY A 202 9.07 13.65 6.43
C GLY A 202 8.82 12.16 6.19
N MET A 203 7.62 11.65 6.39
CA MET A 203 7.29 10.22 6.41
C MET A 203 8.20 9.46 7.39
N HIS A 204 8.42 10.02 8.58
CA HIS A 204 9.23 9.44 9.64
C HIS A 204 8.47 8.37 10.42
N GLY A 205 9.16 7.33 10.87
CA GLY A 205 8.61 6.36 11.82
C GLY A 205 8.33 7.03 13.18
N LEU A 206 7.11 6.90 13.70
CA LEU A 206 6.61 7.56 14.90
C LEU A 206 6.22 6.55 15.98
N LEU A 207 6.83 6.64 17.14
CA LEU A 207 6.45 5.87 18.33
C LEU A 207 5.80 6.80 19.37
N LEU A 208 4.54 6.52 19.68
CA LEU A 208 3.76 7.24 20.71
C LEU A 208 3.76 6.43 22.01
N THR A 209 4.25 7.01 23.08
CA THR A 209 4.33 6.34 24.39
C THR A 209 3.56 7.14 25.45
N GLY A 210 3.16 6.49 26.53
CA GLY A 210 2.49 7.15 27.64
C GLY A 210 1.42 6.28 28.28
N SER A 211 0.79 6.80 29.34
CA SER A 211 -0.23 6.09 30.08
C SER A 211 -1.47 5.73 29.25
N ALA A 212 -2.24 4.78 29.72
CA ALA A 212 -3.52 4.44 29.10
C ALA A 212 -4.48 5.65 29.10
N GLY A 213 -5.26 5.83 28.04
CA GLY A 213 -6.23 6.92 27.93
C GLY A 213 -5.68 8.30 27.59
N THR A 214 -4.38 8.44 27.27
CA THR A 214 -3.76 9.75 26.91
C THR A 214 -3.96 10.18 25.45
N GLY A 215 -4.81 9.52 24.67
CA GLY A 215 -5.14 9.95 23.30
C GLY A 215 -4.16 9.51 22.20
N LYS A 216 -3.20 8.61 22.47
CA LYS A 216 -2.24 8.10 21.47
C LYS A 216 -2.90 7.58 20.19
N THR A 217 -3.87 6.69 20.36
CA THR A 217 -4.65 6.10 19.25
C THR A 217 -5.48 7.16 18.50
N MET A 218 -5.98 8.15 19.22
CA MET A 218 -6.74 9.28 18.67
C MET A 218 -5.89 10.12 17.71
N ILE A 219 -4.65 10.43 18.11
CA ILE A 219 -3.68 11.13 17.26
C ILE A 219 -3.28 10.28 16.06
N ALA A 220 -2.92 9.01 16.28
CA ALA A 220 -2.49 8.12 15.20
C ALA A 220 -3.54 7.99 14.09
N ARG A 221 -4.82 7.82 14.43
CA ARG A 221 -5.93 7.72 13.48
C ARG A 221 -6.16 8.99 12.66
N ARG A 222 -5.67 10.15 13.14
CA ARG A 222 -5.80 11.43 12.43
C ARG A 222 -4.60 11.76 11.55
N ILE A 223 -3.49 11.02 11.64
CA ILE A 223 -2.31 11.24 10.78
C ILE A 223 -2.67 11.28 9.28
N PRO A 224 -3.53 10.40 8.74
CA PRO A 224 -3.90 10.47 7.32
C PRO A 224 -4.48 11.83 6.92
N THR A 225 -5.16 12.53 7.82
CA THR A 225 -5.79 13.83 7.53
C THR A 225 -4.79 14.96 7.32
N ILE A 226 -3.56 14.79 7.80
CA ILE A 226 -2.47 15.78 7.66
C ILE A 226 -1.36 15.33 6.69
N LEU A 227 -1.43 14.11 6.15
CA LEU A 227 -0.48 13.66 5.14
C LEU A 227 -0.68 14.46 3.83
N PRO A 228 0.40 14.66 3.04
CA PRO A 228 0.28 15.32 1.74
C PRO A 228 -0.61 14.49 0.81
N ALA A 229 -1.34 15.19 -0.08
CA ALA A 229 -2.15 14.53 -1.09
C ALA A 229 -1.33 13.54 -1.92
N LEU A 230 -1.99 12.52 -2.44
CA LEU A 230 -1.36 11.58 -3.38
C LEU A 230 -1.06 12.27 -4.71
N THR A 231 0.10 12.00 -5.29
CA THR A 231 0.28 12.26 -6.72
C THR A 231 -0.46 11.20 -7.54
N ARG A 232 -0.74 11.48 -8.83
CA ARG A 232 -1.41 10.51 -9.70
C ARG A 232 -0.64 9.18 -9.78
N GLU A 233 0.69 9.26 -9.82
CA GLU A 233 1.56 8.08 -9.86
C GLU A 233 1.49 7.29 -8.56
N GLU A 234 1.52 7.96 -7.41
CA GLU A 234 1.35 7.33 -6.09
C GLU A 234 -0.01 6.63 -5.98
N ASP A 235 -1.09 7.30 -6.43
CA ASP A 235 -2.45 6.75 -6.39
C ASP A 235 -2.58 5.50 -7.26
N ILE A 236 -2.08 5.52 -8.50
CA ILE A 236 -2.05 4.35 -9.37
C ILE A 236 -1.25 3.21 -8.72
N GLU A 237 -0.07 3.50 -8.16
CA GLU A 237 0.81 2.51 -7.55
C GLU A 237 0.12 1.81 -6.36
N ILE A 238 -0.55 2.57 -5.50
CA ILE A 238 -1.31 2.06 -4.36
C ILE A 238 -2.55 1.31 -4.83
N SER A 239 -3.33 1.89 -5.74
CA SER A 239 -4.57 1.30 -6.24
C SER A 239 -4.33 -0.04 -6.94
N ARG A 240 -3.17 -0.24 -7.60
CA ARG A 240 -2.77 -1.56 -8.16
C ARG A 240 -2.68 -2.65 -7.09
N ILE A 241 -2.22 -2.33 -5.89
CA ILE A 241 -2.14 -3.30 -4.77
C ILE A 241 -3.55 -3.71 -4.35
N TYR A 242 -4.43 -2.72 -4.20
CA TYR A 242 -5.83 -2.94 -3.80
C TYR A 242 -6.63 -3.67 -4.88
N SER A 243 -6.38 -3.36 -6.15
CA SER A 243 -6.96 -4.06 -7.32
C SER A 243 -6.65 -5.56 -7.28
N ILE A 244 -5.38 -5.94 -7.11
CA ILE A 244 -4.94 -7.36 -7.03
C ILE A 244 -5.61 -8.09 -5.86
N CYS A 245 -5.86 -7.38 -4.75
CA CYS A 245 -6.54 -7.94 -3.59
C CYS A 245 -8.07 -7.97 -3.73
N GLY A 246 -8.64 -7.33 -4.77
CA GLY A 246 -10.08 -7.17 -4.92
C GLY A 246 -10.70 -6.24 -3.88
N LEU A 247 -9.93 -5.24 -3.42
CA LEU A 247 -10.30 -4.31 -2.36
C LEU A 247 -10.56 -2.87 -2.86
N LEU A 248 -10.56 -2.64 -4.16
CA LEU A 248 -11.01 -1.35 -4.71
C LEU A 248 -12.51 -1.19 -4.48
N PRO A 249 -12.96 -0.03 -3.99
CA PRO A 249 -14.39 0.25 -3.85
C PRO A 249 -15.09 0.25 -5.21
N ALA A 250 -16.32 -0.30 -5.27
CA ALA A 250 -17.11 -0.26 -6.49
C ALA A 250 -17.32 1.19 -6.98
N GLY A 251 -17.15 1.42 -8.30
CA GLY A 251 -17.27 2.74 -8.92
C GLY A 251 -16.13 3.72 -8.55
N ARG A 252 -15.04 3.24 -7.95
CA ARG A 252 -13.84 4.04 -7.67
C ARG A 252 -12.61 3.29 -8.17
N PRO A 253 -12.12 3.62 -9.35
CA PRO A 253 -10.96 2.94 -9.95
C PRO A 253 -9.63 3.27 -9.27
N LEU A 254 -9.61 4.35 -8.48
CA LEU A 254 -8.48 4.82 -7.66
C LEU A 254 -8.92 5.05 -6.21
N LEU A 255 -7.98 4.90 -5.28
CA LEU A 255 -8.25 5.11 -3.84
C LEU A 255 -8.41 6.57 -3.48
N SER A 256 -7.66 7.47 -4.12
CA SER A 256 -7.64 8.92 -3.92
C SER A 256 -7.22 9.39 -2.51
N GLU A 257 -7.06 8.48 -1.56
CA GLU A 257 -6.66 8.75 -0.18
C GLU A 257 -5.52 7.82 0.25
N ARG A 258 -4.65 8.32 1.13
CA ARG A 258 -3.57 7.50 1.67
C ARG A 258 -4.12 6.41 2.59
N PRO A 259 -3.72 5.15 2.40
CA PRO A 259 -4.21 4.04 3.21
C PRO A 259 -3.84 4.21 4.70
N PHE A 260 -4.77 3.84 5.58
CA PHE A 260 -4.51 3.66 7.01
C PHE A 260 -4.83 2.22 7.40
N ARG A 261 -3.79 1.44 7.69
CA ARG A 261 -3.93 0.04 8.08
C ARG A 261 -3.59 -0.12 9.56
N SER A 262 -4.53 -0.67 10.30
CA SER A 262 -4.40 -0.90 11.75
C SER A 262 -4.75 -2.35 12.08
N PRO A 263 -3.83 -3.28 11.80
CA PRO A 263 -4.07 -4.69 12.11
C PRO A 263 -4.14 -4.90 13.63
N HIS A 264 -4.99 -5.83 14.04
CA HIS A 264 -5.08 -6.22 15.43
C HIS A 264 -3.80 -6.94 15.89
N HIS A 265 -3.40 -6.81 17.15
CA HIS A 265 -2.16 -7.40 17.67
C HIS A 265 -2.07 -8.94 17.58
N THR A 266 -3.20 -9.62 17.40
CA THR A 266 -3.25 -11.09 17.18
C THR A 266 -2.93 -11.51 15.73
N ILE A 267 -2.66 -10.55 14.85
CA ILE A 267 -2.35 -10.85 13.44
C ILE A 267 -1.11 -11.75 13.32
N THR A 268 -1.16 -12.68 12.38
CA THR A 268 -0.01 -13.55 12.09
C THR A 268 1.02 -12.86 11.19
N ALA A 269 2.29 -13.25 11.29
CA ALA A 269 3.34 -12.77 10.40
C ALA A 269 2.99 -12.96 8.91
N ARG A 270 2.31 -14.08 8.58
CA ARG A 270 1.86 -14.37 7.22
C ARG A 270 0.77 -13.41 6.74
N ALA A 271 -0.17 -13.03 7.60
CA ALA A 271 -1.20 -12.04 7.23
C ALA A 271 -0.61 -10.64 7.07
N LEU A 272 0.42 -10.29 7.84
CA LEU A 272 1.17 -9.04 7.67
C LEU A 272 1.93 -9.01 6.34
N ALA A 273 2.78 -9.99 6.07
CA ALA A 273 3.64 -10.00 4.89
C ALA A 273 2.89 -10.36 3.59
N GLY A 274 1.82 -11.09 3.71
CA GLY A 274 1.13 -11.69 2.58
C GLY A 274 1.50 -13.17 2.37
N GLY A 275 0.82 -13.80 1.46
CA GLY A 275 0.98 -15.23 1.19
C GLY A 275 -0.23 -15.81 0.49
N GLY A 276 -0.38 -17.11 0.58
CA GLY A 276 -1.43 -17.85 -0.15
C GLY A 276 -0.88 -18.61 -1.36
N VAL A 277 -1.77 -19.17 -2.15
CA VAL A 277 -1.46 -19.86 -3.42
C VAL A 277 -2.55 -19.48 -4.43
N PRO A 278 -2.28 -18.57 -5.37
CA PRO A 278 -1.05 -17.76 -5.54
C PRO A 278 -0.82 -16.77 -4.38
N PRO A 279 0.43 -16.31 -4.17
CA PRO A 279 0.72 -15.31 -3.15
C PRO A 279 0.01 -13.99 -3.42
N ARG A 280 -0.59 -13.41 -2.37
CA ARG A 280 -1.24 -12.10 -2.41
C ARG A 280 -0.56 -11.15 -1.42
N PRO A 281 -0.58 -9.83 -1.69
CA PRO A 281 -0.11 -8.82 -0.76
C PRO A 281 -0.79 -8.92 0.61
N GLY A 282 -0.04 -8.65 1.70
CA GLY A 282 -0.57 -8.56 3.06
C GLY A 282 -0.78 -7.12 3.53
N GLU A 283 -1.06 -6.95 4.83
CA GLU A 283 -1.31 -5.65 5.44
C GLU A 283 -0.19 -4.64 5.24
N LEU A 284 1.08 -5.10 5.21
CA LEU A 284 2.24 -4.23 5.00
C LEU A 284 2.25 -3.63 3.60
N SER A 285 1.84 -4.40 2.61
CA SER A 285 1.72 -3.89 1.23
C SER A 285 0.48 -3.02 1.06
N LEU A 286 -0.63 -3.37 1.71
CA LEU A 286 -1.84 -2.54 1.73
C LEU A 286 -1.64 -1.19 2.43
N ALA A 287 -0.63 -1.07 3.32
CA ALA A 287 -0.25 0.19 3.95
C ALA A 287 0.66 1.07 3.07
N SER A 288 1.16 0.56 1.93
CA SER A 288 2.07 1.31 1.06
C SER A 288 1.50 2.67 0.65
N GLY A 289 2.36 3.70 0.66
CA GLY A 289 1.98 5.08 0.39
C GLY A 289 1.17 5.77 1.49
N GLY A 290 0.86 5.06 2.58
CA GLY A 290 0.06 5.53 3.71
C GLY A 290 0.68 5.20 5.06
N VAL A 291 -0.15 4.79 6.01
CA VAL A 291 0.22 4.55 7.41
C VAL A 291 -0.05 3.11 7.81
N LEU A 292 0.95 2.46 8.39
CA LEU A 292 0.78 1.24 9.18
C LEU A 292 0.75 1.62 10.65
N PHE A 293 -0.37 1.44 11.32
CA PHE A 293 -0.53 1.72 12.73
C PHE A 293 -0.56 0.43 13.57
N LEU A 294 0.37 0.31 14.50
CA LEU A 294 0.47 -0.81 15.43
C LEU A 294 0.12 -0.33 16.83
N ASP A 295 -1.13 -0.51 17.23
CA ASP A 295 -1.57 -0.18 18.58
C ASP A 295 -1.16 -1.28 19.56
N GLU A 296 -0.82 -0.91 20.79
CA GLU A 296 -0.36 -1.85 21.81
C GLU A 296 0.84 -2.71 21.34
N LEU A 297 1.85 -2.08 20.75
CA LEU A 297 3.00 -2.75 20.11
C LEU A 297 3.62 -3.92 20.93
N PRO A 298 3.77 -3.89 22.28
CA PRO A 298 4.31 -5.01 23.04
C PRO A 298 3.42 -6.28 23.06
N HIS A 299 2.15 -6.17 22.65
CA HIS A 299 1.21 -7.29 22.60
C HIS A 299 1.25 -8.07 21.28
N PHE A 300 1.92 -7.54 20.26
CA PHE A 300 2.12 -8.27 19.01
C PHE A 300 3.03 -9.49 19.21
N GLY A 301 2.71 -10.58 18.53
CA GLY A 301 3.57 -11.75 18.51
C GLY A 301 4.98 -11.43 17.97
N ARG A 302 6.02 -11.95 18.59
CA ARG A 302 7.42 -11.65 18.23
C ARG A 302 7.71 -11.85 16.74
N SER A 303 7.20 -12.91 16.13
CA SER A 303 7.34 -13.17 14.68
C SER A 303 6.67 -12.13 13.81
N ALA A 304 5.53 -11.57 14.26
CA ALA A 304 4.82 -10.52 13.55
C ALA A 304 5.58 -9.18 13.59
N VAL A 305 6.29 -8.90 14.69
CA VAL A 305 7.11 -7.69 14.81
C VAL A 305 8.42 -7.83 14.02
N GLU A 306 9.08 -8.99 14.10
CA GLU A 306 10.36 -9.22 13.40
C GLU A 306 10.23 -9.18 11.86
N ILE A 307 9.07 -9.55 11.30
CA ILE A 307 8.87 -9.51 9.85
C ILE A 307 8.85 -8.07 9.29
N LEU A 308 8.66 -7.06 10.15
CA LEU A 308 8.72 -5.64 9.75
C LEU A 308 10.13 -5.19 9.36
N ARG A 309 11.18 -5.93 9.74
CA ARG A 309 12.57 -5.50 9.50
C ARG A 309 12.86 -5.32 8.02
N GLN A 310 12.53 -6.30 7.19
CA GLN A 310 12.80 -6.23 5.76
C GLN A 310 12.08 -5.05 5.10
N PRO A 311 10.75 -4.86 5.23
CA PRO A 311 10.08 -3.74 4.58
C PRO A 311 10.53 -2.36 5.08
N LEU A 312 10.91 -2.24 6.34
CA LEU A 312 11.42 -0.98 6.87
C LEU A 312 12.81 -0.60 6.32
N GLU A 313 13.59 -1.57 5.84
CA GLU A 313 14.88 -1.37 5.18
C GLU A 313 14.75 -1.26 3.67
N GLU A 314 14.11 -2.25 3.05
CA GLU A 314 14.08 -2.45 1.61
C GLU A 314 12.82 -1.87 0.94
N ARG A 315 11.80 -1.47 1.73
CA ARG A 315 10.48 -0.97 1.26
C ARG A 315 9.75 -1.94 0.35
N LYS A 316 10.06 -3.20 0.48
CA LYS A 316 9.43 -4.32 -0.21
C LYS A 316 9.43 -5.55 0.67
N ILE A 317 8.54 -6.46 0.35
CA ILE A 317 8.46 -7.78 0.96
C ILE A 317 8.70 -8.80 -0.13
N THR A 318 9.57 -9.77 0.15
CA THR A 318 9.79 -10.91 -0.73
C THR A 318 9.15 -12.15 -0.12
N VAL A 319 8.17 -12.72 -0.82
CA VAL A 319 7.53 -13.99 -0.47
C VAL A 319 8.09 -15.08 -1.35
N THR A 320 8.99 -15.90 -0.80
CA THR A 320 9.59 -17.02 -1.51
C THR A 320 8.67 -18.26 -1.45
N ARG A 321 8.42 -18.89 -2.59
CA ARG A 321 7.68 -20.14 -2.76
C ARG A 321 8.43 -21.04 -3.72
N VAL A 322 8.05 -22.30 -3.75
CA VAL A 322 8.58 -23.28 -4.74
C VAL A 322 8.31 -22.80 -6.18
N SER A 323 7.20 -22.07 -6.38
CA SER A 323 6.80 -21.50 -7.66
C SER A 323 7.54 -20.22 -8.07
N GLY A 324 8.41 -19.66 -7.22
CA GLY A 324 9.18 -18.45 -7.47
C GLY A 324 9.19 -17.45 -6.32
N ASN A 325 9.87 -16.33 -6.54
CA ASN A 325 9.94 -15.20 -5.63
C ASN A 325 8.94 -14.14 -6.06
N TYR A 326 8.12 -13.68 -5.12
CA TYR A 326 7.11 -12.66 -5.33
C TYR A 326 7.48 -11.42 -4.52
N GLU A 327 7.67 -10.29 -5.18
CA GLU A 327 7.97 -9.02 -4.52
C GLU A 327 6.73 -8.14 -4.49
N PHE A 328 6.41 -7.64 -3.28
CA PHE A 328 5.33 -6.69 -3.05
C PHE A 328 5.89 -5.40 -2.47
N PRO A 329 5.44 -4.22 -2.91
CA PRO A 329 5.83 -2.95 -2.31
C PRO A 329 5.35 -2.89 -0.86
N ALA A 330 6.14 -2.22 0.00
CA ALA A 330 5.84 -2.02 1.41
C ALA A 330 6.52 -0.73 1.92
N ASP A 331 6.29 0.38 1.21
CA ASP A 331 6.80 1.71 1.59
C ASP A 331 5.71 2.51 2.30
N PHE A 332 5.67 2.41 3.62
CA PHE A 332 4.68 3.05 4.49
C PHE A 332 5.35 3.87 5.60
N MET A 333 4.59 4.77 6.20
CA MET A 333 4.92 5.42 7.46
C MET A 333 4.54 4.47 8.60
N MET A 334 5.55 4.02 9.38
CA MET A 334 5.28 3.19 10.56
C MET A 334 4.93 4.07 11.74
N VAL A 335 3.73 3.90 12.27
CA VAL A 335 3.27 4.53 13.52
C VAL A 335 2.96 3.43 14.52
N ALA A 336 3.44 3.57 15.75
CA ALA A 336 3.10 2.64 16.80
C ALA A 336 2.72 3.38 18.09
N ALA A 337 1.85 2.75 18.88
CA ALA A 337 1.51 3.22 20.21
C ALA A 337 1.78 2.14 21.24
N MET A 338 2.29 2.53 22.39
CA MET A 338 2.50 1.61 23.51
C MET A 338 2.43 2.29 24.86
N ASN A 339 2.11 1.52 25.88
CA ASN A 339 2.34 1.89 27.27
C ASN A 339 3.77 1.52 27.67
N LEU A 340 4.27 2.12 28.75
CA LEU A 340 5.64 1.84 29.24
C LEU A 340 5.68 0.72 30.29
N CYS A 341 4.53 0.16 30.68
CA CYS A 341 4.42 -0.97 31.58
C CYS A 341 3.10 -1.71 31.41
N PRO A 342 2.94 -2.95 31.93
CA PRO A 342 1.71 -3.72 31.80
C PRO A 342 0.47 -3.05 32.39
N CYS A 343 0.59 -2.34 33.53
CA CYS A 343 -0.55 -1.64 34.13
C CYS A 343 -0.90 -0.31 33.45
N GLY A 344 -0.03 0.20 32.55
CA GLY A 344 -0.27 1.40 31.76
C GLY A 344 0.01 2.74 32.46
N PHE A 345 0.50 2.77 33.71
CA PHE A 345 0.67 4.01 34.47
C PHE A 345 2.13 4.50 34.64
N TYR A 346 3.12 3.67 34.34
CA TYR A 346 4.51 4.13 34.37
C TYR A 346 4.74 5.31 33.42
N PRO A 347 5.47 6.37 33.78
CA PRO A 347 6.37 6.52 34.95
C PRO A 347 5.73 7.02 36.25
N ASP A 348 4.42 7.25 36.32
CA ASP A 348 3.76 7.68 37.54
C ASP A 348 3.79 6.57 38.60
N ARG A 349 4.76 6.65 39.52
CA ARG A 349 4.96 5.65 40.57
C ARG A 349 3.86 5.66 41.65
N ASN A 350 3.03 6.71 41.75
CA ASN A 350 1.89 6.73 42.67
C ASN A 350 0.75 5.80 42.18
N ARG A 351 0.66 5.57 40.87
CA ARG A 351 -0.37 4.74 40.24
C ARG A 351 0.18 3.41 39.69
N CYS A 352 1.48 3.35 39.44
CA CYS A 352 2.13 2.18 38.86
C CYS A 352 2.67 1.24 39.93
N ASN A 353 2.12 0.04 40.03
CA ASN A 353 2.54 -1.02 40.94
C ASN A 353 3.48 -2.06 40.29
N CYS A 354 3.92 -1.83 39.07
CA CYS A 354 4.80 -2.76 38.35
C CYS A 354 6.23 -2.68 38.89
N SER A 355 6.81 -3.84 39.18
CA SER A 355 8.23 -3.94 39.52
C SER A 355 9.10 -3.63 38.30
N GLU A 356 10.35 -3.27 38.49
CA GLU A 356 11.30 -3.00 37.40
C GLU A 356 11.49 -4.21 36.49
N ASN A 357 11.51 -5.41 37.06
CA ASN A 357 11.61 -6.65 36.30
C ASN A 357 10.36 -6.88 35.39
N GLN A 358 9.17 -6.53 35.87
CA GLN A 358 7.95 -6.62 35.07
C GLN A 358 7.99 -5.61 33.93
N ILE A 359 8.46 -4.38 34.17
CA ILE A 359 8.62 -3.33 33.16
C ILE A 359 9.65 -3.79 32.12
N LYS A 360 10.84 -4.23 32.53
CA LYS A 360 11.89 -4.72 31.64
C LYS A 360 11.41 -5.90 30.79
N ARG A 361 10.70 -6.85 31.37
CA ARG A 361 10.14 -8.01 30.63
C ARG A 361 9.11 -7.54 29.59
N TYR A 362 8.22 -6.63 29.95
CA TYR A 362 7.18 -6.09 29.06
C TYR A 362 7.80 -5.36 27.86
N LEU A 363 8.75 -4.48 28.11
CA LEU A 363 9.43 -3.73 27.06
C LEU A 363 10.36 -4.63 26.22
N GLY A 364 10.94 -5.67 26.80
CA GLY A 364 11.78 -6.66 26.14
C GLY A 364 11.06 -7.53 25.10
N HIS A 365 9.72 -7.46 25.00
CA HIS A 365 8.98 -8.09 23.91
C HIS A 365 9.30 -7.43 22.56
N ILE A 366 9.69 -6.17 22.56
CA ILE A 366 10.08 -5.45 21.35
C ILE A 366 11.60 -5.50 21.21
N SER A 367 12.09 -6.00 20.10
CA SER A 367 13.53 -6.05 19.86
C SER A 367 14.11 -4.66 19.61
N ARG A 368 15.33 -4.41 20.12
CA ARG A 368 16.05 -3.16 19.91
C ARG A 368 16.14 -2.74 18.43
N PRO A 369 16.41 -3.65 17.46
CA PRO A 369 16.42 -3.29 16.05
C PRO A 369 15.10 -2.72 15.51
N ILE A 370 13.97 -3.10 16.06
CA ILE A 370 12.65 -2.55 15.66
C ILE A 370 12.48 -1.14 16.23
N LEU A 371 12.85 -0.92 17.49
CA LEU A 371 12.80 0.42 18.10
C LEU A 371 13.72 1.41 17.38
N GLU A 372 14.88 0.93 16.97
CA GLU A 372 15.80 1.71 16.13
C GLU A 372 15.22 2.06 14.73
N ARG A 373 14.03 1.62 14.34
CA ARG A 373 13.35 2.04 13.11
C ARG A 373 12.43 3.24 13.29
N PHE A 374 12.08 3.56 14.52
CA PHE A 374 11.38 4.82 14.78
C PHE A 374 12.37 5.99 14.78
N ASP A 375 12.06 7.02 14.01
CA ASP A 375 12.89 8.24 13.96
C ASP A 375 12.47 9.22 15.07
N ILE A 376 11.18 9.20 15.42
CA ILE A 376 10.54 10.09 16.37
C ILE A 376 9.88 9.24 17.46
N CYS A 377 10.27 9.46 18.71
CA CYS A 377 9.63 8.88 19.89
C CYS A 377 9.06 10.01 20.73
N ALA A 378 7.74 10.09 20.85
CA ALA A 378 7.06 11.13 21.60
C ALA A 378 6.27 10.55 22.77
N GLN A 379 6.40 11.20 23.93
CA GLN A 379 5.71 10.77 25.14
C GLN A 379 4.48 11.65 25.39
N ALA A 380 3.32 11.00 25.57
CA ALA A 380 2.09 11.67 25.95
C ALA A 380 2.18 12.24 27.35
N SER A 381 1.75 13.46 27.54
CA SER A 381 1.57 14.10 28.86
C SER A 381 0.15 13.85 29.36
N PRO A 382 -0.08 13.80 30.70
CA PRO A 382 -1.42 13.86 31.26
C PRO A 382 -2.12 15.14 30.81
N VAL A 383 -3.37 15.03 30.32
CA VAL A 383 -4.19 16.19 29.92
C VAL A 383 -4.84 16.77 31.16
N THR A 384 -4.72 18.07 31.38
CA THR A 384 -5.37 18.78 32.48
C THR A 384 -6.85 19.00 32.20
N PHE A 385 -7.66 19.24 33.24
CA PHE A 385 -9.10 19.50 33.08
C PHE A 385 -9.37 20.73 32.17
N GLY A 386 -8.52 21.76 32.26
CA GLY A 386 -8.62 22.95 31.42
C GLY A 386 -8.39 22.64 29.94
N GLU A 387 -7.41 21.80 29.65
CA GLU A 387 -7.13 21.36 28.27
C GLU A 387 -8.22 20.45 27.67
N LEU A 388 -9.01 19.75 28.52
CA LEU A 388 -10.14 18.93 28.05
C LEU A 388 -11.30 19.77 27.52
N ASN A 389 -11.42 21.01 27.97
CA ASN A 389 -12.48 21.93 27.61
C ASN A 389 -11.88 23.24 27.05
N PRO A 390 -11.20 23.19 25.90
CA PRO A 390 -10.64 24.38 25.27
C PRO A 390 -11.76 25.33 24.83
N ALA A 391 -11.47 26.63 24.78
CA ALA A 391 -12.38 27.60 24.18
C ALA A 391 -12.61 27.26 22.70
N GLN A 392 -13.78 27.62 22.16
CA GLN A 392 -14.09 27.35 20.74
C GLN A 392 -13.00 28.00 19.84
N GLY A 393 -12.33 27.14 19.03
CA GLY A 393 -11.31 27.57 18.07
C GLY A 393 -9.86 27.54 18.57
N GLU A 394 -9.58 27.10 19.79
CA GLU A 394 -8.20 26.98 20.31
C GLU A 394 -7.39 25.86 19.66
N ASN A 395 -8.05 24.80 19.21
CA ASN A 395 -7.36 23.68 18.56
C ASN A 395 -7.21 23.91 17.06
N GLU A 396 -6.00 23.74 16.57
CA GLU A 396 -5.69 23.82 15.13
C GLU A 396 -6.31 22.64 14.37
N ASP A 397 -6.88 22.92 13.20
CA ASP A 397 -7.51 21.91 12.35
C ASP A 397 -6.51 21.14 11.48
N SER A 398 -6.96 20.02 10.96
CA SER A 398 -6.16 19.18 10.06
C SER A 398 -5.75 19.91 8.78
N ALA A 399 -6.57 20.85 8.28
CA ALA A 399 -6.30 21.56 7.04
C ALA A 399 -5.09 22.49 7.18
N SER A 400 -5.02 23.24 8.30
CA SER A 400 -3.89 24.13 8.61
C SER A 400 -2.59 23.37 8.76
N ILE A 401 -2.60 22.23 9.48
CA ILE A 401 -1.43 21.37 9.64
C ILE A 401 -1.01 20.79 8.28
N ARG A 402 -1.96 20.31 7.49
CA ARG A 402 -1.70 19.76 6.16
C ARG A 402 -1.05 20.78 5.25
N GLN A 403 -1.47 22.03 5.27
CA GLN A 403 -0.89 23.10 4.46
C GLN A 403 0.63 23.25 4.73
N ARG A 404 1.07 23.21 5.99
CA ARG A 404 2.49 23.26 6.35
C ARG A 404 3.23 21.99 5.90
N VAL A 405 2.59 20.83 6.08
CA VAL A 405 3.14 19.54 5.64
C VAL A 405 3.32 19.50 4.11
N GLU A 406 2.34 19.97 3.35
CA GLU A 406 2.43 20.07 1.89
C GLU A 406 3.50 21.06 1.43
N TYR A 407 3.67 22.18 2.17
CA TYR A 407 4.76 23.11 1.91
C TYR A 407 6.13 22.46 2.08
N ALA A 408 6.35 21.78 3.20
CA ALA A 408 7.57 21.01 3.46
C ALA A 408 7.78 19.91 2.40
N ARG A 409 6.70 19.26 1.94
CA ARG A 409 6.72 18.25 0.86
C ARG A 409 7.25 18.84 -0.45
N LYS A 410 6.76 20.00 -0.88
CA LYS A 410 7.21 20.69 -2.10
C LYS A 410 8.71 21.01 -2.06
N ARG A 411 9.25 21.36 -0.87
CA ARG A 411 10.70 21.57 -0.69
C ARG A 411 11.49 20.27 -0.89
N GLN A 412 11.00 19.16 -0.36
CA GLN A 412 11.60 17.84 -0.52
C GLN A 412 11.56 17.39 -1.98
N GLU A 413 10.45 17.60 -2.69
CA GLU A 413 10.34 17.29 -4.13
C GLU A 413 11.37 18.04 -4.98
N ARG A 414 11.57 19.35 -4.71
CA ARG A 414 12.60 20.14 -5.37
C ARG A 414 14.01 19.62 -5.04
N ARG A 415 14.26 19.27 -3.76
CA ARG A 415 15.54 18.76 -3.27
C ARG A 415 15.91 17.44 -3.92
N PHE A 416 14.98 16.55 -4.08
CA PHE A 416 15.16 15.20 -4.57
C PHE A 416 14.80 15.03 -6.06
N SER A 417 14.59 16.13 -6.78
CA SER A 417 14.32 16.09 -8.22
C SER A 417 15.37 15.25 -8.96
N GLY A 418 14.92 14.35 -9.85
CA GLY A 418 15.78 13.43 -10.58
C GLY A 418 16.30 12.22 -9.78
N THR A 419 15.82 12.02 -8.54
CA THR A 419 16.14 10.84 -7.71
C THR A 419 14.88 10.00 -7.44
N LYS A 420 15.07 8.78 -6.90
CA LYS A 420 13.97 7.94 -6.42
C LYS A 420 13.52 8.27 -4.99
N ILE A 421 14.15 9.25 -4.34
CA ILE A 421 13.85 9.65 -2.97
C ILE A 421 12.67 10.62 -3.00
N ARG A 422 11.68 10.35 -2.16
CA ARG A 422 10.47 11.19 -2.06
C ARG A 422 10.41 12.00 -0.76
N PHE A 423 11.03 11.52 0.33
CA PHE A 423 10.91 12.09 1.68
C PHE A 423 12.26 12.11 2.41
N ASN A 424 12.40 13.04 3.35
CA ASN A 424 13.63 13.18 4.16
C ASN A 424 13.99 11.91 4.95
N SER A 425 12.99 11.17 5.47
CA SER A 425 13.25 9.89 6.16
C SER A 425 13.97 8.87 5.28
N ARG A 426 13.86 9.00 3.96
CA ARG A 426 14.43 8.08 2.97
C ARG A 426 15.86 8.43 2.51
N MET A 427 16.42 9.52 3.03
CA MET A 427 17.81 9.88 2.73
C MET A 427 18.80 8.79 3.18
N GLY A 428 19.73 8.42 2.32
CA GLY A 428 20.91 7.62 2.66
C GLY A 428 22.02 8.51 3.25
N MET A 429 23.20 7.92 3.50
CA MET A 429 24.36 8.65 4.05
C MET A 429 24.77 9.82 3.16
N LYS A 430 24.86 9.60 1.85
CA LYS A 430 25.27 10.62 0.87
C LYS A 430 24.32 11.81 0.84
N GLU A 431 23.03 11.56 0.93
CA GLU A 431 22.02 12.62 0.96
C GLU A 431 22.04 13.38 2.28
N VAL A 432 22.26 12.70 3.41
CA VAL A 432 22.40 13.35 4.72
C VAL A 432 23.61 14.28 4.71
N GLU A 433 24.76 13.84 4.22
CA GLU A 433 25.95 14.69 4.08
C GLU A 433 25.69 15.92 3.18
N ARG A 434 24.96 15.72 2.08
CA ARG A 434 24.68 16.79 1.11
C ARG A 434 23.63 17.79 1.59
N TYR A 435 22.57 17.35 2.27
CA TYR A 435 21.38 18.16 2.54
C TYR A 435 21.15 18.50 4.01
N CYS A 436 21.91 17.86 4.93
CA CYS A 436 21.82 18.09 6.37
C CYS A 436 23.12 18.70 6.92
N GLY A 437 23.84 19.51 6.11
CA GLY A 437 25.02 20.21 6.56
C GLY A 437 24.71 21.13 7.75
N LEU A 438 25.59 21.12 8.75
CA LEU A 438 25.51 21.96 9.95
C LEU A 438 26.53 23.08 9.89
N GLY A 439 26.16 24.27 10.35
CA GLY A 439 27.09 25.38 10.59
C GLY A 439 28.04 25.11 11.77
N PRO A 440 29.01 25.99 12.01
CA PRO A 440 29.98 25.80 13.09
C PRO A 440 29.34 25.70 14.49
N GLU A 441 28.32 26.52 14.76
CA GLU A 441 27.59 26.53 16.04
C GLU A 441 26.78 25.27 16.26
N GLU A 442 26.05 24.83 15.21
CA GLU A 442 25.25 23.61 15.23
C GLU A 442 26.13 22.37 15.36
N LYS A 443 27.30 22.35 14.70
CA LYS A 443 28.30 21.28 14.87
C LYS A 443 28.80 21.21 16.31
N ALA A 444 29.18 22.35 16.90
CA ALA A 444 29.65 22.40 18.27
C ALA A 444 28.55 21.99 19.27
N PHE A 445 27.27 22.31 19.00
CA PHE A 445 26.13 21.86 19.78
C PHE A 445 25.93 20.35 19.66
N ALA A 446 25.92 19.82 18.43
CA ALA A 446 25.79 18.39 18.18
C ALA A 446 26.93 17.58 18.82
N GLN A 447 28.17 18.06 18.72
CA GLN A 447 29.33 17.42 19.32
C GLN A 447 29.22 17.31 20.84
N ARG A 448 28.84 18.39 21.52
CA ARG A 448 28.65 18.38 22.99
C ARG A 448 27.61 17.33 23.42
N ILE A 449 26.49 17.22 22.68
CA ILE A 449 25.46 16.22 23.00
C ILE A 449 25.95 14.80 22.69
N TYR A 450 26.68 14.60 21.59
CA TYR A 450 27.26 13.32 21.24
C TYR A 450 28.28 12.84 22.31
N GLU A 451 29.14 13.73 22.77
CA GLU A 451 30.19 13.45 23.78
C GLU A 451 29.64 13.28 25.20
N SER A 452 28.45 13.87 25.51
CA SER A 452 27.80 13.69 26.82
C SER A 452 27.30 12.27 27.09
N GLY A 453 27.39 11.40 26.13
CA GLY A 453 27.11 9.95 26.24
C GLY A 453 25.70 9.58 25.78
N GLY A 454 25.59 8.37 25.22
CA GLY A 454 24.29 7.77 24.89
C GLY A 454 23.85 7.92 23.41
N PHE A 455 24.61 8.60 22.55
CA PHE A 455 24.26 8.72 21.14
C PHE A 455 25.05 7.76 20.25
N SER A 456 24.35 6.83 19.59
CA SER A 456 24.95 6.06 18.49
C SER A 456 25.03 6.91 17.20
N ALA A 457 25.98 6.63 16.33
CA ALA A 457 26.08 7.28 15.01
C ALA A 457 24.75 7.17 14.21
N ARG A 458 24.05 6.05 14.33
CA ARG A 458 22.75 5.83 13.69
C ARG A 458 21.69 6.81 14.20
N ARG A 459 21.63 7.03 15.52
CA ARG A 459 20.72 7.99 16.14
C ARG A 459 21.04 9.42 15.72
N TYR A 460 22.32 9.77 15.62
CA TYR A 460 22.75 11.07 15.13
C TYR A 460 22.26 11.33 13.69
N HIS A 461 22.44 10.37 12.78
CA HIS A 461 21.95 10.50 11.40
C HIS A 461 20.42 10.61 11.30
N LYS A 462 19.68 9.92 12.16
CA LYS A 462 18.22 10.09 12.23
C LYS A 462 17.84 11.49 12.71
N ALA A 463 18.46 11.98 13.77
CA ALA A 463 18.21 13.33 14.27
C ALA A 463 18.47 14.39 13.20
N LEU A 464 19.49 14.22 12.33
CA LEU A 464 19.75 15.12 11.22
C LEU A 464 18.62 15.11 10.18
N LYS A 465 18.07 13.93 9.84
CA LYS A 465 16.90 13.82 8.93
C LYS A 465 15.66 14.49 9.49
N VAL A 466 15.40 14.29 10.78
CA VAL A 466 14.29 14.92 11.50
C VAL A 466 14.49 16.43 11.56
N ALA A 467 15.69 16.92 11.93
CA ALA A 467 16.02 18.34 11.96
C ALA A 467 15.86 19.00 10.59
N ARG A 468 16.23 18.30 9.50
CA ARG A 468 15.98 18.79 8.13
C ARG A 468 14.49 18.93 7.85
N THR A 469 13.67 17.99 8.33
CA THR A 469 12.20 18.06 8.16
C THR A 469 11.59 19.21 8.96
N ILE A 470 12.05 19.45 10.18
CA ILE A 470 11.63 20.58 11.00
C ILE A 470 12.00 21.91 10.30
N ALA A 471 13.23 22.02 9.80
CA ALA A 471 13.67 23.18 9.05
C ALA A 471 12.85 23.40 7.75
N ASP A 472 12.39 22.33 7.09
CA ASP A 472 11.51 22.42 5.92
C ASP A 472 10.11 22.93 6.29
N LEU A 473 9.57 22.54 7.46
CA LEU A 473 8.29 23.03 7.99
C LEU A 473 8.36 24.50 8.37
N GLU A 474 9.52 24.99 8.80
CA GLU A 474 9.75 26.38 9.22
C GLU A 474 10.31 27.26 8.10
N ASP A 475 10.25 26.79 6.84
CA ASP A 475 10.81 27.48 5.67
C ASP A 475 12.29 27.85 5.78
N SER A 476 13.04 27.20 6.63
CA SER A 476 14.47 27.46 6.83
C SER A 476 15.30 26.75 5.77
N ARG A 477 16.24 27.50 5.16
CA ARG A 477 17.22 26.93 4.22
C ARG A 477 18.19 26.00 4.92
N ASP A 478 18.69 26.42 6.08
CA ASP A 478 19.70 25.72 6.85
C ASP A 478 19.11 25.12 8.12
N ILE A 479 19.72 24.06 8.62
CA ILE A 479 19.35 23.48 9.91
C ILE A 479 19.92 24.39 11.01
N LYS A 480 19.05 24.97 11.84
CA LYS A 480 19.42 25.79 12.98
C LYS A 480 19.53 24.95 14.25
N LYS A 481 20.11 25.55 15.29
CA LYS A 481 20.27 24.91 16.60
C LYS A 481 18.93 24.48 17.22
N GLU A 482 17.87 25.27 17.04
CA GLU A 482 16.52 24.98 17.53
C GLU A 482 15.94 23.71 16.86
N HIS A 483 16.11 23.59 15.53
CA HIS A 483 15.67 22.40 14.78
C HIS A 483 16.38 21.13 15.26
N LEU A 484 17.69 21.26 15.53
CA LEU A 484 18.49 20.14 16.01
C LEU A 484 18.11 19.77 17.45
N ALA A 485 17.85 20.77 18.31
CA ALA A 485 17.41 20.57 19.69
C ALA A 485 16.05 19.85 19.75
N GLU A 486 15.08 20.27 18.93
CA GLU A 486 13.78 19.61 18.82
C GLU A 486 13.95 18.16 18.34
N ALA A 487 14.71 17.94 17.24
CA ALA A 487 14.95 16.60 16.69
C ALA A 487 15.61 15.65 17.70
N LEU A 488 16.58 16.13 18.47
CA LEU A 488 17.26 15.36 19.52
C LEU A 488 16.32 15.06 20.70
N GLY A 489 15.39 15.95 21.00
CA GLY A 489 14.36 15.76 22.02
C GLY A 489 13.40 14.60 21.72
N TYR A 490 13.20 14.23 20.45
CA TYR A 490 12.42 13.07 20.06
C TYR A 490 13.13 11.72 20.21
N GLY A 491 14.36 11.70 20.68
CA GLY A 491 15.12 10.50 20.99
C GLY A 491 15.20 10.25 22.51
N GLY A 492 15.84 9.14 22.90
CA GLY A 492 16.17 8.88 24.31
C GLY A 492 15.24 7.91 25.03
N LEU A 493 14.20 7.42 24.39
CA LEU A 493 13.37 6.38 24.98
C LEU A 493 14.15 5.05 25.11
N GLU A 494 15.03 4.76 24.15
CA GLU A 494 15.88 3.56 24.17
C GLU A 494 16.76 3.52 25.41
N GLU A 495 17.38 4.65 25.79
CA GLU A 495 18.24 4.75 26.98
C GLU A 495 17.45 4.67 28.28
N LYS A 496 16.26 5.28 28.32
CA LYS A 496 15.38 5.22 29.50
C LYS A 496 14.80 3.82 29.74
N ILE A 497 14.71 2.99 28.69
CA ILE A 497 14.07 1.67 28.74
C ILE A 497 15.11 0.55 28.89
N TRP A 498 16.28 0.68 28.29
CA TRP A 498 17.32 -0.37 28.23
C TRP A 498 18.70 0.07 28.73
N GLY A 499 18.87 1.35 29.13
CA GLY A 499 20.08 1.90 29.74
C GLY A 499 20.34 1.43 31.18
#